data_403659a1ffb1930e702a0eeb88962419
#
_entry.id   403659a1ffb1930e702a0eeb88962419
#
_cell.length_a   1.000
_cell.length_b   1.000
_cell.length_c   1.000
_cell.angle_alpha   90.00
_cell.angle_beta   90.00
_cell.angle_gamma   90.00
#
_symmetry.space_group_name_H-M   'P 1'
#
loop_
_entity.id
_entity.type
_entity.pdbx_description
1 polymer ?
#
loop_
_entity_poly.entity_id
_entity_poly.type
_entity_poly.pdbx_seq_one_letter_code
_entity_poly.pdbx_strand_id
1 'polypeptide(L)'
;MFKVLKFIVISVVCLIIMGASVLYGFSSLFAPPNMDETLIPDAASQFYDINGNAIYTTLSEERRVPVTIDKIPKHVQRAFIAIEDNRFYEHGGIDYRGTARALLSTLSGHEVQGGSTITQQLAKNAFLTQERSIIRKIKEAFIAKELEHKYTKDEILTMYLNQIYFGQGAYGIESASMYYFNKHVQNLDIAEAATLAAIPKSPNYFNPFENPQESKKRQELVIDQMVKYGFISAADGNAAKAEKLVFSTTHKTNSDPRSYFFDMITQKVIEEVGADALYKGGLKIYTTLD
;
A
#
# COMPACT_ATOMS: atom_id res chain seq x y z
N MET A 1 -4.72 -61.84 -6.99
CA MET A 1 -4.53 -60.69 -7.89
C MET A 1 -5.69 -59.71 -7.82
N PHE A 2 -6.93 -60.05 -8.02
CA PHE A 2 -8.11 -59.17 -7.96
C PHE A 2 -8.32 -58.41 -6.63
N LYS A 3 -8.08 -59.04 -5.48
CA LYS A 3 -8.23 -58.41 -4.16
C LYS A 3 -7.21 -57.30 -3.92
N VAL A 4 -5.96 -57.51 -4.35
CA VAL A 4 -4.88 -56.50 -4.23
C VAL A 4 -5.12 -55.30 -5.14
N LEU A 5 -5.56 -55.54 -6.39
CA LEU A 5 -5.91 -54.46 -7.32
C LEU A 5 -7.09 -53.63 -6.80
N LYS A 6 -8.12 -54.27 -6.23
CA LYS A 6 -9.25 -53.56 -5.60
C LYS A 6 -8.81 -52.69 -4.42
N PHE A 7 -7.87 -53.16 -3.60
CA PHE A 7 -7.34 -52.41 -2.47
C PHE A 7 -6.53 -51.19 -2.94
N ILE A 8 -5.71 -51.36 -3.96
CA ILE A 8 -4.91 -50.23 -4.56
C ILE A 8 -5.87 -49.18 -5.13
N VAL A 9 -6.90 -49.56 -5.87
CA VAL A 9 -7.88 -48.64 -6.44
C VAL A 9 -8.61 -47.84 -5.33
N ILE A 10 -9.04 -48.50 -4.27
CA ILE A 10 -9.72 -47.88 -3.13
C ILE A 10 -8.78 -46.89 -2.45
N SER A 11 -7.50 -47.24 -2.21
CA SER A 11 -6.51 -46.34 -1.59
C SER A 11 -6.25 -45.11 -2.44
N VAL A 12 -6.14 -45.24 -3.76
CA VAL A 12 -5.97 -44.12 -4.67
C VAL A 12 -7.19 -43.20 -4.66
N VAL A 13 -8.41 -43.76 -4.68
CA VAL A 13 -9.65 -42.98 -4.60
C VAL A 13 -9.75 -42.23 -3.26
N CYS A 14 -9.42 -42.87 -2.14
CA CYS A 14 -9.38 -42.21 -0.82
C CYS A 14 -8.34 -41.05 -0.77
N LEU A 15 -7.17 -41.24 -1.36
CA LEU A 15 -6.16 -40.15 -1.46
C LEU A 15 -6.64 -39.00 -2.32
N ILE A 16 -7.33 -39.24 -3.42
CA ILE A 16 -7.92 -38.21 -4.27
C ILE A 16 -9.04 -37.45 -3.52
N ILE A 17 -9.93 -38.16 -2.83
CA ILE A 17 -11.00 -37.54 -2.03
C ILE A 17 -10.42 -36.71 -0.89
N MET A 18 -9.42 -37.25 -0.19
CA MET A 18 -8.73 -36.51 0.89
C MET A 18 -8.04 -35.28 0.34
N GLY A 19 -7.32 -35.38 -0.79
CA GLY A 19 -6.71 -34.23 -1.47
C GLY A 19 -7.75 -33.20 -1.92
N ALA A 20 -8.87 -33.63 -2.48
CA ALA A 20 -9.97 -32.74 -2.87
C ALA A 20 -10.63 -32.05 -1.66
N SER A 21 -10.81 -32.79 -0.54
CA SER A 21 -11.38 -32.24 0.70
C SER A 21 -10.45 -31.22 1.35
N VAL A 22 -9.15 -31.47 1.33
CA VAL A 22 -8.12 -30.50 1.79
C VAL A 22 -8.13 -29.28 0.90
N LEU A 23 -8.17 -29.42 -0.43
CA LEU A 23 -8.25 -28.30 -1.37
C LEU A 23 -9.56 -27.52 -1.22
N TYR A 24 -10.68 -28.17 -1.00
CA TYR A 24 -11.97 -27.51 -0.75
C TYR A 24 -12.00 -26.77 0.58
N GLY A 25 -11.50 -27.38 1.66
CA GLY A 25 -11.33 -26.72 2.96
C GLY A 25 -10.37 -25.53 2.88
N PHE A 26 -9.29 -25.67 2.11
CA PHE A 26 -8.37 -24.59 1.83
C PHE A 26 -9.05 -23.44 1.04
N SER A 27 -9.81 -23.76 -0.01
CA SER A 27 -10.50 -22.75 -0.81
C SER A 27 -11.57 -22.00 -0.01
N SER A 28 -12.29 -22.66 0.89
CA SER A 28 -13.29 -22.00 1.76
C SER A 28 -12.67 -21.10 2.83
N LEU A 29 -11.48 -21.46 3.36
CA LEU A 29 -10.70 -20.65 4.29
C LEU A 29 -10.08 -19.41 3.63
N PHE A 30 -9.87 -19.47 2.32
CA PHE A 30 -9.25 -18.44 1.51
C PHE A 30 -10.21 -17.84 0.46
N ALA A 31 -11.53 -18.05 0.63
CA ALA A 31 -12.53 -17.41 -0.22
C ALA A 31 -12.25 -15.91 -0.25
N PRO A 32 -12.09 -15.30 -1.44
CA PRO A 32 -11.87 -13.87 -1.53
C PRO A 32 -13.07 -13.15 -0.92
N PRO A 33 -12.85 -12.06 -0.18
CA PRO A 33 -13.92 -11.21 0.31
C PRO A 33 -14.72 -10.66 -0.88
N ASN A 34 -15.96 -10.24 -0.63
CA ASN A 34 -16.77 -9.63 -1.69
C ASN A 34 -16.10 -8.35 -2.18
N MET A 35 -15.38 -8.42 -3.29
CA MET A 35 -14.54 -7.33 -3.81
C MET A 35 -15.33 -6.07 -4.17
N ASP A 36 -16.63 -6.22 -4.42
CA ASP A 36 -17.49 -5.09 -4.82
C ASP A 36 -17.96 -4.27 -3.61
N GLU A 37 -18.00 -4.84 -2.41
CA GLU A 37 -18.40 -4.14 -1.19
C GLU A 37 -17.24 -3.42 -0.49
N THR A 38 -16.01 -3.89 -0.67
CA THR A 38 -14.83 -3.35 0.06
C THR A 38 -14.27 -2.06 -0.55
N LEU A 39 -14.82 -1.61 -1.66
CA LEU A 39 -14.45 -0.35 -2.31
C LEU A 39 -15.33 0.83 -1.89
N ILE A 40 -16.22 0.63 -0.89
CA ILE A 40 -17.10 1.69 -0.36
C ILE A 40 -16.31 2.61 0.59
N PRO A 41 -16.51 3.93 0.54
CA PRO A 41 -15.83 4.87 1.43
C PRO A 41 -16.16 4.59 2.89
N ASP A 42 -15.14 4.47 3.71
CA ASP A 42 -15.22 4.17 5.12
C ASP A 42 -15.64 5.40 5.94
N ALA A 43 -16.22 5.18 7.11
CA ALA A 43 -16.64 6.23 8.01
C ALA A 43 -15.43 6.87 8.71
N ALA A 44 -15.42 8.20 8.81
CA ALA A 44 -14.41 8.94 9.55
C ALA A 44 -14.48 8.62 11.05
N SER A 45 -13.32 8.44 11.69
CA SER A 45 -13.25 8.25 13.14
C SER A 45 -13.40 9.58 13.88
N GLN A 46 -14.04 9.54 15.05
CA GLN A 46 -14.32 10.70 15.86
C GLN A 46 -13.60 10.61 17.21
N PHE A 47 -13.01 11.74 17.62
CA PHE A 47 -12.39 11.90 18.93
C PHE A 47 -13.35 12.65 19.85
N TYR A 48 -13.44 12.19 21.07
CA TYR A 48 -14.29 12.74 22.11
C TYR A 48 -13.46 13.21 23.29
N ASP A 49 -13.85 14.33 23.93
CA ASP A 49 -13.28 14.80 25.19
C ASP A 49 -13.69 13.90 26.37
N ILE A 50 -13.23 14.23 27.57
CA ILE A 50 -13.57 13.50 28.82
C ILE A 50 -15.06 13.56 29.12
N ASN A 51 -15.78 14.58 28.62
CA ASN A 51 -17.21 14.80 28.82
C ASN A 51 -18.05 14.12 27.74
N GLY A 52 -17.43 13.50 26.73
CA GLY A 52 -18.11 12.84 25.61
C GLY A 52 -18.54 13.78 24.50
N ASN A 53 -18.02 15.02 24.44
CA ASN A 53 -18.27 15.92 23.32
C ASN A 53 -17.31 15.59 22.16
N ALA A 54 -17.79 15.60 20.93
CA ALA A 54 -16.96 15.43 19.76
C ALA A 54 -16.04 16.65 19.58
N ILE A 55 -14.72 16.43 19.61
CA ILE A 55 -13.71 17.50 19.55
C ILE A 55 -12.89 17.49 18.27
N TYR A 56 -12.82 16.35 17.59
CA TYR A 56 -12.07 16.19 16.33
C TYR A 56 -12.62 15.01 15.54
N THR A 57 -12.67 15.14 14.23
CA THR A 57 -13.03 14.05 13.31
C THR A 57 -11.86 13.81 12.36
N THR A 58 -11.48 12.55 12.18
CA THR A 58 -10.47 12.22 11.17
C THR A 58 -11.02 12.60 9.79
N LEU A 59 -10.23 13.36 9.04
CA LEU A 59 -10.63 13.86 7.72
C LEU A 59 -10.55 12.74 6.67
N SER A 60 -11.37 11.67 6.79
CA SER A 60 -11.34 10.59 5.81
C SER A 60 -12.02 10.97 4.49
N GLU A 61 -13.06 11.80 4.53
CA GLU A 61 -13.83 12.15 3.32
C GLU A 61 -13.21 13.26 2.48
N GLU A 62 -12.51 14.23 3.10
CA GLU A 62 -11.98 15.38 2.35
C GLU A 62 -10.63 15.13 1.67
N ARG A 63 -9.90 14.06 2.06
CA ARG A 63 -8.56 13.77 1.51
C ARG A 63 -8.49 12.55 0.59
N ARG A 64 -9.61 11.98 0.19
CA ARG A 64 -9.68 10.98 -0.85
C ARG A 64 -10.29 11.56 -2.11
N VAL A 65 -9.45 11.96 -3.01
CA VAL A 65 -9.86 12.38 -4.35
C VAL A 65 -9.41 11.29 -5.32
N PRO A 66 -10.29 10.33 -5.65
CA PRO A 66 -9.93 9.28 -6.59
C PRO A 66 -9.67 9.91 -7.97
N VAL A 67 -8.60 9.47 -8.59
CA VAL A 67 -8.21 9.88 -9.94
C VAL A 67 -8.14 8.68 -10.85
N THR A 68 -8.52 8.87 -12.10
CA THR A 68 -8.41 7.85 -13.15
C THR A 68 -6.98 7.78 -13.68
N ILE A 69 -6.58 6.63 -14.25
CA ILE A 69 -5.19 6.38 -14.67
C ILE A 69 -4.70 7.36 -15.74
N ASP A 70 -5.59 7.85 -16.58
CA ASP A 70 -5.30 8.85 -17.62
C ASP A 70 -4.90 10.21 -17.07
N LYS A 71 -5.36 10.55 -15.85
CA LYS A 71 -4.97 11.78 -15.14
C LYS A 71 -3.65 11.66 -14.39
N ILE A 72 -3.15 10.44 -14.19
CA ILE A 72 -1.87 10.20 -13.52
C ILE A 72 -0.77 10.15 -14.59
N PRO A 73 0.17 11.08 -14.64
CA PRO A 73 1.23 11.09 -15.64
C PRO A 73 2.05 9.80 -15.66
N LYS A 74 2.52 9.38 -16.82
CA LYS A 74 3.27 8.11 -16.95
C LYS A 74 4.53 8.06 -16.08
N HIS A 75 5.22 9.18 -15.89
CA HIS A 75 6.40 9.21 -15.00
C HIS A 75 6.02 9.02 -13.53
N VAL A 76 4.84 9.48 -13.09
CA VAL A 76 4.31 9.20 -11.75
C VAL A 76 4.03 7.71 -11.60
N GLN A 77 3.26 7.11 -12.53
CA GLN A 77 2.99 5.66 -12.54
C GLN A 77 4.29 4.86 -12.48
N ARG A 78 5.27 5.22 -13.33
CA ARG A 78 6.57 4.56 -13.45
C ARG A 78 7.45 4.69 -12.19
N ALA A 79 7.34 5.77 -11.42
CA ALA A 79 8.06 5.93 -10.17
C ALA A 79 7.66 4.85 -9.16
N PHE A 80 6.35 4.59 -9.00
CA PHE A 80 5.85 3.51 -8.13
C PHE A 80 6.22 2.13 -8.67
N ILE A 81 6.04 1.89 -9.96
CA ILE A 81 6.39 0.63 -10.61
C ILE A 81 7.90 0.36 -10.44
N ALA A 82 8.76 1.36 -10.62
CA ALA A 82 10.21 1.20 -10.53
C ALA A 82 10.68 0.74 -9.15
N ILE A 83 10.08 1.27 -8.09
CA ILE A 83 10.54 0.99 -6.72
C ILE A 83 9.81 -0.19 -6.08
N GLU A 84 8.54 -0.38 -6.37
CA GLU A 84 7.72 -1.40 -5.71
C GLU A 84 7.64 -2.70 -6.53
N ASP A 85 7.52 -2.61 -7.85
CA ASP A 85 7.25 -3.78 -8.70
C ASP A 85 7.66 -3.53 -10.16
N ASN A 86 8.95 -3.54 -10.43
CA ASN A 86 9.50 -3.16 -11.73
C ASN A 86 9.04 -4.02 -12.92
N ARG A 87 8.46 -5.18 -12.64
CA ARG A 87 7.89 -6.10 -13.63
C ARG A 87 6.37 -6.24 -13.53
N PHE A 88 5.71 -5.23 -12.98
CA PHE A 88 4.27 -5.24 -12.73
C PHE A 88 3.43 -5.72 -13.91
N TYR A 89 3.77 -5.29 -15.13
CA TYR A 89 3.06 -5.68 -16.36
C TYR A 89 3.44 -7.08 -16.89
N GLU A 90 4.43 -7.77 -16.29
CA GLU A 90 4.96 -9.04 -16.79
C GLU A 90 4.48 -10.27 -16.02
N HIS A 91 3.83 -10.09 -14.86
CA HIS A 91 3.38 -11.20 -14.01
C HIS A 91 1.89 -11.09 -13.66
N GLY A 92 1.28 -12.20 -13.19
CA GLY A 92 -0.13 -12.30 -12.79
C GLY A 92 -0.28 -12.27 -11.25
N GLY A 93 -0.10 -11.12 -10.62
CA GLY A 93 -0.30 -10.91 -9.17
C GLY A 93 0.87 -11.31 -8.29
N ILE A 94 1.62 -12.34 -8.63
CA ILE A 94 2.80 -12.79 -7.89
C ILE A 94 4.02 -12.79 -8.81
N ASP A 95 5.07 -12.09 -8.42
CA ASP A 95 6.36 -12.16 -9.09
C ASP A 95 7.27 -13.23 -8.46
N TYR A 96 7.15 -14.47 -8.92
CA TYR A 96 7.99 -15.58 -8.43
C TYR A 96 9.51 -15.33 -8.65
N ARG A 97 9.88 -14.69 -9.75
CA ARG A 97 11.30 -14.38 -10.05
C ARG A 97 11.81 -13.26 -9.13
N GLY A 98 11.02 -12.23 -8.90
CA GLY A 98 11.34 -11.14 -7.96
C GLY A 98 11.42 -11.65 -6.53
N THR A 99 10.49 -12.49 -6.10
CA THR A 99 10.48 -13.11 -4.78
C THR A 99 11.72 -13.99 -4.55
N ALA A 100 12.10 -14.83 -5.54
CA ALA A 100 13.30 -15.64 -5.45
C ALA A 100 14.58 -14.79 -5.38
N ARG A 101 14.66 -13.73 -6.19
CA ARG A 101 15.79 -12.79 -6.16
C ARG A 101 15.88 -12.06 -4.81
N ALA A 102 14.76 -11.57 -4.26
CA ALA A 102 14.71 -10.91 -2.97
C ALA A 102 15.16 -11.85 -1.83
N LEU A 103 14.75 -13.12 -1.87
CA LEU A 103 15.20 -14.14 -0.92
C LEU A 103 16.71 -14.38 -1.00
N LEU A 104 17.27 -14.52 -2.19
CA LEU A 104 18.71 -14.70 -2.42
C LEU A 104 19.50 -13.46 -1.95
N SER A 105 18.99 -12.24 -2.22
CA SER A 105 19.61 -10.99 -1.77
C SER A 105 19.66 -10.92 -0.24
N THR A 106 18.55 -11.30 0.43
CA THR A 106 18.47 -11.35 1.90
C THR A 106 19.49 -12.34 2.49
N LEU A 107 19.62 -13.52 1.89
CA LEU A 107 20.60 -14.53 2.32
C LEU A 107 22.05 -14.09 2.09
N SER A 108 22.30 -13.22 1.11
CA SER A 108 23.62 -12.67 0.76
C SER A 108 23.99 -11.42 1.57
N GLY A 109 23.14 -10.97 2.52
CA GLY A 109 23.41 -9.80 3.36
C GLY A 109 23.28 -8.45 2.64
N HIS A 110 22.72 -8.42 1.42
CA HIS A 110 22.42 -7.17 0.71
C HIS A 110 21.07 -6.62 1.12
N GLU A 111 20.89 -5.29 0.99
CA GLU A 111 19.61 -4.64 1.31
C GLU A 111 18.43 -5.31 0.59
N VAL A 112 17.43 -5.66 1.37
CA VAL A 112 16.23 -6.36 0.90
C VAL A 112 15.39 -5.40 0.06
N GLN A 113 15.41 -5.56 -1.26
CA GLN A 113 14.33 -5.05 -2.10
C GLN A 113 13.05 -5.82 -1.76
N GLY A 114 11.91 -5.12 -1.59
CA GLY A 114 10.64 -5.77 -1.27
C GLY A 114 10.27 -6.83 -2.29
N GLY A 115 9.89 -8.02 -1.81
CA GLY A 115 9.46 -9.13 -2.67
C GLY A 115 7.96 -9.18 -2.92
N SER A 116 7.18 -8.20 -2.43
CA SER A 116 5.72 -8.14 -2.64
C SER A 116 5.40 -7.29 -3.86
N THR A 117 4.47 -7.73 -4.69
CA THR A 117 3.99 -6.99 -5.87
C THR A 117 3.02 -5.87 -5.50
N ILE A 118 2.77 -4.94 -6.43
CA ILE A 118 1.73 -3.91 -6.31
C ILE A 118 0.37 -4.56 -6.06
N THR A 119 0.03 -5.63 -6.77
CA THR A 119 -1.24 -6.35 -6.60
C THR A 119 -1.35 -6.98 -5.21
N GLN A 120 -0.26 -7.55 -4.67
CA GLN A 120 -0.23 -8.07 -3.31
C GLN A 120 -0.37 -6.97 -2.25
N GLN A 121 0.23 -5.80 -2.47
CA GLN A 121 0.07 -4.66 -1.58
C GLN A 121 -1.36 -4.13 -1.60
N LEU A 122 -1.99 -4.05 -2.78
CA LEU A 122 -3.40 -3.71 -2.92
C LEU A 122 -4.28 -4.72 -2.17
N ALA A 123 -4.05 -6.03 -2.38
CA ALA A 123 -4.76 -7.11 -1.68
C ALA A 123 -4.66 -6.96 -0.16
N LYS A 124 -3.46 -6.70 0.34
CA LYS A 124 -3.22 -6.48 1.77
C LYS A 124 -3.98 -5.26 2.30
N ASN A 125 -3.87 -4.13 1.61
CA ASN A 125 -4.39 -2.85 2.11
C ASN A 125 -5.92 -2.75 2.01
N ALA A 126 -6.53 -3.39 1.00
CA ALA A 126 -7.96 -3.31 0.77
C ALA A 126 -8.77 -4.40 1.50
N PHE A 127 -8.19 -5.60 1.70
CA PHE A 127 -8.99 -6.78 2.09
C PHE A 127 -8.48 -7.51 3.33
N LEU A 128 -7.32 -7.14 3.89
CA LEU A 128 -6.71 -7.89 4.98
C LEU A 128 -6.38 -7.00 6.19
N THR A 129 -6.37 -7.62 7.37
CA THR A 129 -5.95 -6.96 8.60
C THR A 129 -4.43 -6.77 8.66
N GLN A 130 -3.96 -5.84 9.50
CA GLN A 130 -2.52 -5.52 9.66
C GLN A 130 -1.73 -6.62 10.40
N GLU A 131 -2.40 -7.66 10.90
CA GLU A 131 -1.76 -8.76 11.61
C GLU A 131 -0.69 -9.47 10.77
N ARG A 132 0.52 -9.58 11.29
CA ARG A 132 1.63 -10.23 10.57
C ARG A 132 1.58 -11.74 10.81
N SER A 133 1.05 -12.50 9.86
CA SER A 133 1.03 -13.96 9.90
C SER A 133 1.33 -14.58 8.54
N ILE A 134 1.82 -15.81 8.55
CA ILE A 134 2.03 -16.59 7.32
C ILE A 134 0.69 -16.81 6.60
N ILE A 135 -0.38 -17.05 7.36
CA ILE A 135 -1.74 -17.24 6.83
C ILE A 135 -2.19 -15.99 6.06
N ARG A 136 -1.96 -14.80 6.64
CA ARG A 136 -2.26 -13.55 5.95
C ARG A 136 -1.47 -13.43 4.63
N LYS A 137 -0.19 -13.81 4.60
CA LYS A 137 0.62 -13.74 3.38
C LYS A 137 0.14 -14.70 2.30
N ILE A 138 -0.39 -15.86 2.68
CA ILE A 138 -1.03 -16.79 1.77
C ILE A 138 -2.35 -16.19 1.23
N LYS A 139 -3.21 -15.63 2.10
CA LYS A 139 -4.44 -14.94 1.68
C LYS A 139 -4.15 -13.81 0.71
N GLU A 140 -3.16 -12.98 1.00
CA GLU A 140 -2.69 -11.90 0.13
C GLU A 140 -2.36 -12.40 -1.29
N ALA A 141 -1.65 -13.54 -1.40
CA ALA A 141 -1.31 -14.13 -2.68
C ALA A 141 -2.55 -14.63 -3.46
N PHE A 142 -3.51 -15.25 -2.76
CA PHE A 142 -4.77 -15.69 -3.37
C PHE A 142 -5.60 -14.49 -3.86
N ILE A 143 -5.82 -13.48 -3.01
CA ILE A 143 -6.58 -12.28 -3.37
C ILE A 143 -5.89 -11.54 -4.53
N ALA A 144 -4.56 -11.43 -4.51
CA ALA A 144 -3.80 -10.81 -5.60
C ALA A 144 -4.04 -11.54 -6.93
N LYS A 145 -4.12 -12.87 -6.93
CA LYS A 145 -4.41 -13.65 -8.12
C LYS A 145 -5.85 -13.42 -8.62
N GLU A 146 -6.82 -13.35 -7.72
CA GLU A 146 -8.20 -13.04 -8.07
C GLU A 146 -8.38 -11.62 -8.61
N LEU A 147 -7.66 -10.63 -8.05
CA LEU A 147 -7.63 -9.27 -8.60
C LEU A 147 -7.13 -9.25 -10.04
N GLU A 148 -6.07 -9.98 -10.36
CA GLU A 148 -5.54 -10.08 -11.73
C GLU A 148 -6.45 -10.85 -12.70
N HIS A 149 -7.33 -11.70 -12.19
CA HIS A 149 -8.38 -12.33 -13.00
C HIS A 149 -9.55 -11.39 -13.30
N LYS A 150 -9.87 -10.52 -12.35
CA LYS A 150 -11.05 -9.63 -12.43
C LYS A 150 -10.75 -8.30 -13.10
N TYR A 151 -9.55 -7.75 -12.91
CA TYR A 151 -9.17 -6.40 -13.30
C TYR A 151 -7.93 -6.38 -14.19
N THR A 152 -7.87 -5.42 -15.08
CA THR A 152 -6.69 -5.13 -15.89
C THR A 152 -5.55 -4.53 -15.03
N LYS A 153 -4.33 -4.58 -15.52
CA LYS A 153 -3.18 -3.97 -14.86
C LYS A 153 -3.36 -2.48 -14.56
N ASP A 154 -3.93 -1.74 -15.48
CA ASP A 154 -4.17 -0.31 -15.32
C ASP A 154 -5.25 -0.04 -14.26
N GLU A 155 -6.28 -0.86 -14.16
CA GLU A 155 -7.28 -0.79 -13.09
C GLU A 155 -6.67 -1.13 -11.73
N ILE A 156 -5.85 -2.17 -11.63
CA ILE A 156 -5.13 -2.54 -10.41
C ILE A 156 -4.19 -1.41 -9.95
N LEU A 157 -3.43 -0.84 -10.88
CA LEU A 157 -2.55 0.29 -10.58
C LEU A 157 -3.33 1.51 -10.13
N THR A 158 -4.48 1.78 -10.76
CA THR A 158 -5.39 2.87 -10.37
C THR A 158 -5.90 2.68 -8.95
N MET A 159 -6.42 1.50 -8.63
CA MET A 159 -6.88 1.16 -7.28
C MET A 159 -5.77 1.28 -6.26
N TYR A 160 -4.58 0.77 -6.57
CA TYR A 160 -3.41 0.86 -5.70
C TYR A 160 -3.05 2.33 -5.41
N LEU A 161 -2.86 3.15 -6.44
CA LEU A 161 -2.48 4.56 -6.30
C LEU A 161 -3.54 5.40 -5.59
N ASN A 162 -4.82 5.03 -5.66
CA ASN A 162 -5.89 5.71 -4.95
C ASN A 162 -6.08 5.25 -3.49
N GLN A 163 -5.47 4.13 -3.09
CA GLN A 163 -5.68 3.55 -1.75
C GLN A 163 -4.47 3.62 -0.83
N ILE A 164 -3.25 3.66 -1.36
CA ILE A 164 -2.05 3.59 -0.52
C ILE A 164 -1.96 4.79 0.42
N TYR A 165 -1.40 4.53 1.60
CA TYR A 165 -1.20 5.52 2.64
C TYR A 165 0.15 6.21 2.50
N PHE A 166 0.14 7.54 2.49
CA PHE A 166 1.32 8.40 2.34
C PHE A 166 1.72 9.11 3.64
N GLY A 167 1.15 8.73 4.77
CA GLY A 167 1.35 9.46 6.04
C GLY A 167 0.41 10.65 6.19
N GLN A 168 0.36 11.20 7.40
CA GLN A 168 -0.37 12.44 7.72
C GLN A 168 -1.85 12.43 7.29
N GLY A 169 -2.50 11.27 7.32
CA GLY A 169 -3.88 11.12 6.88
C GLY A 169 -4.09 11.22 5.35
N ALA A 170 -3.02 11.26 4.56
CA ALA A 170 -3.13 11.31 3.11
C ALA A 170 -3.24 9.90 2.53
N TYR A 171 -4.42 9.54 2.05
CA TYR A 171 -4.70 8.31 1.31
C TYR A 171 -4.91 8.63 -0.16
N GLY A 172 -4.21 7.87 -1.02
CA GLY A 172 -4.22 8.06 -2.46
C GLY A 172 -3.30 9.16 -2.95
N ILE A 173 -2.89 9.00 -4.21
CA ILE A 173 -1.84 9.81 -4.85
C ILE A 173 -2.24 11.28 -5.01
N GLU A 174 -3.50 11.58 -5.30
CA GLU A 174 -3.99 12.95 -5.44
C GLU A 174 -3.95 13.69 -4.10
N SER A 175 -4.46 13.04 -3.05
CA SER A 175 -4.42 13.60 -1.70
C SER A 175 -2.98 13.83 -1.21
N ALA A 176 -2.08 12.90 -1.50
CA ALA A 176 -0.67 13.05 -1.19
C ALA A 176 -0.02 14.18 -1.99
N SER A 177 -0.33 14.31 -3.28
CA SER A 177 0.16 15.39 -4.15
C SER A 177 -0.25 16.76 -3.60
N MET A 178 -1.52 16.90 -3.24
CA MET A 178 -2.04 18.13 -2.62
C MET A 178 -1.42 18.39 -1.26
N TYR A 179 -1.26 17.34 -0.44
CA TYR A 179 -0.67 17.48 0.89
C TYR A 179 0.78 17.93 0.83
N TYR A 180 1.63 17.21 0.10
CA TYR A 180 3.07 17.47 0.11
C TYR A 180 3.49 18.65 -0.77
N PHE A 181 2.80 18.88 -1.90
CA PHE A 181 3.23 19.85 -2.92
C PHE A 181 2.20 20.94 -3.25
N ASN A 182 0.97 20.83 -2.73
CA ASN A 182 -0.15 21.71 -3.13
C ASN A 182 -0.37 21.74 -4.64
N LYS A 183 -0.21 20.60 -5.29
CA LYS A 183 -0.37 20.41 -6.73
C LYS A 183 -1.28 19.20 -7.00
N HIS A 184 -2.07 19.28 -8.05
CA HIS A 184 -2.76 18.10 -8.59
C HIS A 184 -1.74 17.09 -9.14
N VAL A 185 -2.02 15.80 -9.03
CA VAL A 185 -1.13 14.71 -9.48
C VAL A 185 -0.67 14.85 -10.93
N GLN A 186 -1.53 15.40 -11.80
CA GLN A 186 -1.22 15.64 -13.20
C GLN A 186 -0.11 16.67 -13.43
N ASN A 187 0.22 17.48 -12.43
CA ASN A 187 1.21 18.56 -12.50
C ASN A 187 2.51 18.23 -11.76
N LEU A 188 2.62 17.01 -11.22
CA LEU A 188 3.85 16.57 -10.57
C LEU A 188 4.96 16.36 -11.60
N ASP A 189 6.16 16.78 -11.26
CA ASP A 189 7.37 16.46 -12.00
C ASP A 189 8.00 15.12 -11.54
N ILE A 190 9.15 14.76 -12.12
CA ILE A 190 9.84 13.49 -11.83
C ILE A 190 10.35 13.46 -10.39
N ALA A 191 10.89 14.56 -9.87
CA ALA A 191 11.46 14.63 -8.54
C ALA A 191 10.37 14.53 -7.46
N GLU A 192 9.26 15.22 -7.66
CA GLU A 192 8.06 15.16 -6.81
C GLU A 192 7.42 13.77 -6.83
N ALA A 193 7.26 13.17 -8.03
CA ALA A 193 6.73 11.82 -8.21
C ALA A 193 7.60 10.77 -7.49
N ALA A 194 8.93 10.88 -7.62
CA ALA A 194 9.87 9.99 -6.94
C ALA A 194 9.82 10.16 -5.41
N THR A 195 9.60 11.38 -4.92
CA THR A 195 9.42 11.64 -3.50
C THR A 195 8.17 10.95 -2.97
N LEU A 196 7.02 11.09 -3.65
CA LEU A 196 5.80 10.40 -3.24
C LEU A 196 5.97 8.89 -3.31
N ALA A 197 6.62 8.34 -4.34
CA ALA A 197 6.87 6.90 -4.45
C ALA A 197 7.81 6.36 -3.35
N ALA A 198 8.61 7.22 -2.71
CA ALA A 198 9.48 6.85 -1.61
C ALA A 198 8.74 6.61 -0.28
N ILE A 199 7.62 7.30 -0.05
CA ILE A 199 6.93 7.39 1.24
C ILE A 199 6.25 6.06 1.68
N PRO A 200 5.52 5.32 0.83
CA PRO A 200 4.68 4.19 1.26
C PRO A 200 5.42 3.05 1.96
N LYS A 201 6.72 2.90 1.74
CA LYS A 201 7.53 1.87 2.43
C LYS A 201 7.54 2.06 3.95
N SER A 202 7.61 3.30 4.42
CA SER A 202 7.57 3.68 5.83
C SER A 202 7.15 5.15 5.94
N PRO A 203 5.85 5.47 5.96
CA PRO A 203 5.34 6.83 5.81
C PRO A 203 5.88 7.82 6.84
N ASN A 204 6.05 7.40 8.09
CA ASN A 204 6.62 8.27 9.13
C ASN A 204 8.14 8.48 8.93
N TYR A 205 8.86 7.40 8.57
CA TYR A 205 10.32 7.47 8.43
C TYR A 205 10.78 8.22 7.17
N PHE A 206 10.03 8.11 6.07
CA PHE A 206 10.34 8.80 4.81
C PHE A 206 9.53 10.10 4.60
N ASN A 207 8.92 10.62 5.66
CA ASN A 207 8.24 11.91 5.62
C ASN A 207 9.25 13.05 5.39
N PRO A 208 9.13 13.83 4.29
CA PRO A 208 10.09 14.89 3.98
C PRO A 208 10.06 16.07 4.96
N PHE A 209 8.97 16.25 5.73
CA PHE A 209 8.88 17.29 6.75
C PHE A 209 9.61 16.90 8.04
N GLU A 210 9.62 15.60 8.38
CA GLU A 210 10.19 15.08 9.62
C GLU A 210 11.63 14.59 9.43
N ASN A 211 11.88 13.87 8.33
CA ASN A 211 13.17 13.26 8.03
C ASN A 211 13.64 13.60 6.60
N PRO A 212 13.95 14.87 6.30
CA PRO A 212 14.24 15.34 4.95
C PRO A 212 15.43 14.63 4.30
N GLN A 213 16.44 14.25 5.09
CA GLN A 213 17.62 13.55 4.56
C GLN A 213 17.29 12.12 4.12
N GLU A 214 16.55 11.38 4.92
CA GLU A 214 16.18 10.00 4.59
C GLU A 214 15.15 9.94 3.46
N SER A 215 14.23 10.91 3.44
CA SER A 215 13.31 11.12 2.32
C SER A 215 14.08 11.39 1.02
N LYS A 216 15.09 12.28 1.05
CA LYS A 216 15.92 12.60 -0.12
C LYS A 216 16.71 11.37 -0.62
N LYS A 217 17.38 10.66 0.27
CA LYS A 217 18.12 9.44 -0.09
C LYS A 217 17.20 8.40 -0.77
N ARG A 218 15.99 8.25 -0.25
CA ARG A 218 15.05 7.30 -0.84
C ARG A 218 14.45 7.80 -2.15
N GLN A 219 14.19 9.09 -2.30
CA GLN A 219 13.82 9.71 -3.58
C GLN A 219 14.87 9.41 -4.65
N GLU A 220 16.16 9.62 -4.32
CA GLU A 220 17.26 9.35 -5.25
C GLU A 220 17.32 7.87 -5.65
N LEU A 221 17.05 6.96 -4.70
CA LEU A 221 16.92 5.53 -5.00
C LEU A 221 15.79 5.25 -5.98
N VAL A 222 14.62 5.90 -5.81
CA VAL A 222 13.49 5.75 -6.76
C VAL A 222 13.93 6.22 -8.16
N ILE A 223 14.56 7.39 -8.25
CA ILE A 223 15.06 7.95 -9.53
C ILE A 223 16.07 6.99 -10.17
N ASP A 224 17.00 6.43 -9.38
CA ASP A 224 17.97 5.44 -9.88
C ASP A 224 17.29 4.18 -10.43
N GLN A 225 16.25 3.70 -9.77
CA GLN A 225 15.46 2.58 -10.30
C GLN A 225 14.72 2.97 -11.59
N MET A 226 14.16 4.19 -11.67
CA MET A 226 13.51 4.67 -12.91
C MET A 226 14.50 4.72 -14.08
N VAL A 227 15.72 5.19 -13.87
CA VAL A 227 16.79 5.21 -14.89
C VAL A 227 17.20 3.77 -15.24
N LYS A 228 17.46 2.93 -14.24
CA LYS A 228 17.87 1.54 -14.41
C LYS A 228 16.90 0.71 -15.26
N TYR A 229 15.60 0.94 -15.09
CA TYR A 229 14.57 0.23 -15.87
C TYR A 229 14.16 0.96 -17.16
N GLY A 230 14.85 2.04 -17.53
CA GLY A 230 14.60 2.76 -18.78
C GLY A 230 13.30 3.54 -18.78
N PHE A 231 12.76 3.88 -17.63
CA PHE A 231 11.51 4.67 -17.50
C PHE A 231 11.76 6.17 -17.73
N ILE A 232 12.98 6.62 -17.43
CA ILE A 232 13.47 7.97 -17.73
C ILE A 232 14.92 7.88 -18.23
N SER A 233 15.40 8.94 -18.89
CA SER A 233 16.80 9.02 -19.30
C SER A 233 17.74 9.31 -18.10
N ALA A 234 19.02 8.98 -18.25
CA ALA A 234 20.01 9.33 -17.23
C ALA A 234 20.14 10.85 -17.02
N ALA A 235 19.93 11.64 -18.08
CA ALA A 235 19.96 13.10 -18.01
C ALA A 235 18.78 13.62 -17.17
N ASP A 236 17.55 13.12 -17.41
CA ASP A 236 16.36 13.48 -16.64
C ASP A 236 16.51 13.05 -15.17
N GLY A 237 17.08 11.87 -14.93
CA GLY A 237 17.34 11.37 -13.58
C GLY A 237 18.32 12.27 -12.81
N ASN A 238 19.40 12.70 -13.45
CA ASN A 238 20.35 13.63 -12.83
C ASN A 238 19.73 15.01 -12.57
N ALA A 239 18.92 15.52 -13.49
CA ALA A 239 18.20 16.78 -13.31
C ALA A 239 17.22 16.69 -12.13
N ALA A 240 16.42 15.63 -12.06
CA ALA A 240 15.47 15.38 -10.97
C ALA A 240 16.16 15.23 -9.59
N LYS A 241 17.34 14.61 -9.53
CA LYS A 241 18.10 14.51 -8.28
C LYS A 241 18.65 15.85 -7.81
N ALA A 242 19.07 16.72 -8.75
CA ALA A 242 19.59 18.04 -8.45
C ALA A 242 18.50 19.06 -8.11
N GLU A 243 17.25 18.76 -8.39
CA GLU A 243 16.13 19.64 -8.18
C GLU A 243 15.88 19.94 -6.71
N LYS A 244 15.66 21.23 -6.40
CA LYS A 244 15.26 21.68 -5.07
C LYS A 244 13.74 21.64 -4.95
N LEU A 245 13.22 20.63 -4.26
CA LEU A 245 11.80 20.50 -4.02
C LEU A 245 11.24 21.64 -3.18
N VAL A 246 10.04 22.09 -3.55
CA VAL A 246 9.26 23.07 -2.79
C VAL A 246 8.05 22.36 -2.19
N PHE A 247 8.11 22.12 -0.90
CA PHE A 247 7.00 21.48 -0.19
C PHE A 247 5.94 22.51 0.24
N SER A 248 4.70 22.06 0.32
CA SER A 248 3.58 22.86 0.81
C SER A 248 3.83 23.32 2.25
N THR A 249 3.55 24.58 2.51
CA THR A 249 3.64 25.17 3.86
C THR A 249 2.28 25.28 4.55
N THR A 250 1.19 24.96 3.86
CA THR A 250 -0.19 25.12 4.35
C THR A 250 -0.49 24.30 5.62
N HIS A 251 0.32 23.28 5.91
CA HIS A 251 0.15 22.42 7.10
C HIS A 251 0.87 22.96 8.35
N LYS A 252 1.74 23.97 8.21
CA LYS A 252 2.43 24.59 9.36
C LYS A 252 1.60 25.64 10.12
N THR A 253 0.43 26.02 9.60
CA THR A 253 -0.34 27.14 10.13
C THR A 253 -1.54 26.76 11.01
N ASN A 254 -1.82 25.47 11.22
CA ASN A 254 -2.73 25.08 12.29
C ASN A 254 -1.95 25.00 13.61
N SER A 255 -1.61 26.16 14.15
CA SER A 255 -1.15 26.34 15.54
C SER A 255 -2.33 26.22 16.53
N ASP A 256 -3.20 25.24 16.33
CA ASP A 256 -4.11 24.83 17.37
C ASP A 256 -3.25 24.16 18.47
N PRO A 257 -3.22 24.70 19.69
CA PRO A 257 -2.47 24.09 20.79
C PRO A 257 -2.81 22.63 21.02
N ARG A 258 -3.98 22.18 20.52
CA ARG A 258 -4.45 20.80 20.56
C ARG A 258 -3.83 19.90 19.48
N SER A 259 -3.15 20.48 18.45
CA SER A 259 -2.62 19.70 17.32
C SER A 259 -1.61 18.65 17.78
N TYR A 260 -0.72 19.02 18.72
CA TYR A 260 0.26 18.09 19.30
C TYR A 260 -0.41 16.92 20.03
N PHE A 261 -1.48 17.20 20.76
CA PHE A 261 -2.26 16.18 21.47
C PHE A 261 -2.94 15.22 20.48
N PHE A 262 -3.54 15.74 19.43
CA PHE A 262 -4.16 14.93 18.38
C PHE A 262 -3.14 14.12 17.61
N ASP A 263 -1.98 14.68 17.28
CA ASP A 263 -0.89 13.96 16.62
C ASP A 263 -0.39 12.80 17.47
N MET A 264 -0.18 13.04 18.77
CA MET A 264 0.27 12.01 19.73
C MET A 264 -0.75 10.87 19.86
N ILE A 265 -2.04 11.18 20.01
CA ILE A 265 -3.09 10.15 20.14
C ILE A 265 -3.28 9.41 18.82
N THR A 266 -3.29 10.12 17.71
CA THR A 266 -3.37 9.54 16.37
C THR A 266 -2.28 8.49 16.17
N GLN A 267 -1.04 8.82 16.54
CA GLN A 267 0.07 7.87 16.48
C GLN A 267 -0.15 6.63 17.37
N LYS A 268 -0.59 6.84 18.62
CA LYS A 268 -0.92 5.72 19.51
C LYS A 268 -2.02 4.82 18.96
N VAL A 269 -3.09 5.40 18.42
CA VAL A 269 -4.18 4.62 17.83
C VAL A 269 -3.69 3.85 16.60
N ILE A 270 -2.84 4.47 15.76
CA ILE A 270 -2.22 3.80 14.60
C ILE A 270 -1.34 2.63 15.05
N GLU A 271 -0.58 2.77 16.13
CA GLU A 271 0.26 1.69 16.68
C GLU A 271 -0.58 0.52 17.21
N GLU A 272 -1.72 0.78 17.84
CA GLU A 272 -2.57 -0.25 18.45
C GLU A 272 -3.50 -0.94 17.44
N VAL A 273 -4.16 -0.19 16.58
CA VAL A 273 -5.23 -0.73 15.70
C VAL A 273 -4.94 -0.56 14.20
N GLY A 274 -3.88 0.16 13.85
CA GLY A 274 -3.48 0.43 12.48
C GLY A 274 -4.12 1.68 11.87
N ALA A 275 -3.45 2.25 10.86
CA ALA A 275 -3.89 3.47 10.19
C ALA A 275 -5.24 3.29 9.49
N ASP A 276 -5.48 2.12 8.90
CA ASP A 276 -6.75 1.83 8.23
C ASP A 276 -7.93 1.85 9.20
N ALA A 277 -7.80 1.25 10.39
CA ALA A 277 -8.86 1.28 11.40
C ALA A 277 -9.15 2.71 11.86
N LEU A 278 -8.12 3.54 12.04
CA LEU A 278 -8.29 4.93 12.45
C LEU A 278 -8.98 5.78 11.37
N TYR A 279 -8.52 5.69 10.12
CA TYR A 279 -8.98 6.62 9.07
C TYR A 279 -10.18 6.10 8.27
N LYS A 280 -10.48 4.80 8.36
CA LYS A 280 -11.55 4.14 7.60
C LYS A 280 -12.56 3.41 8.46
N GLY A 281 -12.20 3.09 9.70
CA GLY A 281 -12.99 2.20 10.56
C GLY A 281 -14.12 2.86 11.34
N GLY A 282 -14.33 4.17 11.23
CA GLY A 282 -15.39 4.89 11.95
C GLY A 282 -15.27 4.76 13.47
N LEU A 283 -14.05 4.73 14.01
CA LEU A 283 -13.81 4.54 15.44
C LEU A 283 -14.36 5.72 16.25
N LYS A 284 -14.85 5.40 17.46
CA LYS A 284 -15.10 6.39 18.51
C LYS A 284 -13.96 6.33 19.52
N ILE A 285 -13.14 7.37 19.53
CA ILE A 285 -11.91 7.45 20.34
C ILE A 285 -12.16 8.43 21.48
N TYR A 286 -12.32 7.89 22.68
CA TYR A 286 -12.50 8.69 23.89
C TYR A 286 -11.14 9.07 24.46
N THR A 287 -10.93 10.36 24.68
CA THR A 287 -9.67 10.91 25.20
C THR A 287 -9.86 11.47 26.59
N THR A 288 -8.75 11.77 27.25
CA THR A 288 -8.73 12.46 28.54
C THR A 288 -8.60 13.98 28.42
N LEU A 289 -8.79 14.54 27.22
CA LEU A 289 -8.76 15.98 26.99
C LEU A 289 -9.98 16.61 27.68
N ASP A 290 -9.70 17.66 28.49
CA ASP A 290 -10.71 18.47 29.17
C ASP A 290 -10.86 19.83 28.47
#